data_a0e5ceb6e431e68dac67886a814d1973
#
_entry.id   a0e5ceb6e431e68dac67886a814d1973
#
_cell.length_a   1.000
_cell.length_b   1.000
_cell.length_c   1.000
_cell.angle_alpha   90.00
_cell.angle_beta   90.00
_cell.angle_gamma   90.00
#
_symmetry.space_group_name_H-M   'P 1'
#
loop_
_entity.id
_entity.type
_entity.pdbx_description
1 polymer ?
#
loop_
_entity_poly.entity_id
_entity_poly.type
_entity_poly.pdbx_seq_one_letter_code
_entity_poly.pdbx_strand_id
1 'polypeptide(L)'
;DSVYVADPATKSYYGMSKWVSAIEIPEGLEYDKTQNVPHGEIRLKKYWSEMTQAWRNCYVYTPPMYDQDLDKRYPVLYLQHGGGEDETGWVFQGRMGNIMDNLIAEGKAVPMIVVMDRGYASLPGSEMVQRFDDPRMNAFLAGADTPAASQTSRRERPAMSSRMRGIFPELLVKEIVPMIDSSFRTKTDRESRAMAGLSMGGGHTFQVVMPNLDKFAYLGGFSGGAGSVEQIDQLYDGIFANPQKFNENIKLMFLSIGSEERPERVKAFAEALQGKGLQNVVYYESPGSAHEWLTWRRSLREFAPLIFK
;
A
#
# COMPACT_ATOMS: atom_id res chain seq x y z
N ASP A 1 13.06 -23.83 25.77
CA ASP A 1 12.29 -23.26 24.66
C ASP A 1 13.23 -22.36 23.86
N SER A 2 13.32 -22.56 22.54
CA SER A 2 14.14 -21.73 21.65
C SER A 2 13.30 -20.55 21.16
N VAL A 3 13.83 -19.33 21.30
CA VAL A 3 13.20 -18.11 20.75
C VAL A 3 14.02 -17.64 19.56
N TYR A 4 13.39 -17.53 18.39
CA TYR A 4 14.02 -16.94 17.22
C TYR A 4 14.05 -15.42 17.34
N VAL A 5 15.22 -14.82 17.23
CA VAL A 5 15.44 -13.37 17.25
C VAL A 5 16.18 -12.95 15.99
N ALA A 6 16.05 -11.67 15.61
CA ALA A 6 16.85 -11.12 14.53
C ALA A 6 18.34 -11.13 14.93
N ASP A 7 19.21 -11.48 13.98
CA ASP A 7 20.66 -11.44 14.18
C ASP A 7 21.10 -9.96 14.40
N PRO A 8 21.71 -9.64 15.57
CA PRO A 8 22.10 -8.28 15.88
C PRO A 8 23.22 -7.74 14.98
N ALA A 9 23.92 -8.61 14.25
CA ALA A 9 24.98 -8.23 13.31
C ALA A 9 24.48 -7.90 11.91
N THR A 10 23.18 -8.07 11.63
CA THR A 10 22.58 -7.79 10.33
C THR A 10 21.57 -6.65 10.39
N LYS A 11 21.20 -6.09 9.21
CA LYS A 11 20.05 -5.18 9.15
C LYS A 11 18.79 -5.92 9.54
N SER A 12 18.01 -5.32 10.42
CA SER A 12 16.73 -5.86 10.84
C SER A 12 15.60 -5.02 10.28
N TYR A 13 14.56 -5.69 9.79
CA TYR A 13 13.34 -5.07 9.29
C TYR A 13 12.13 -5.70 9.99
N TYR A 14 11.04 -4.94 10.07
CA TYR A 14 9.78 -5.50 10.53
C TYR A 14 9.07 -6.20 9.38
N GLY A 15 8.86 -7.48 9.51
CA GLY A 15 8.17 -8.32 8.55
C GLY A 15 7.70 -9.61 9.22
N MET A 16 6.70 -10.27 8.66
CA MET A 16 6.11 -11.48 9.27
C MET A 16 5.63 -11.24 10.72
N SER A 17 5.15 -10.03 11.01
CA SER A 17 4.72 -9.57 12.35
C SER A 17 5.79 -9.60 13.45
N LYS A 18 7.06 -9.55 13.08
CA LYS A 18 8.21 -9.51 13.99
C LYS A 18 9.43 -8.85 13.34
N TRP A 19 10.44 -8.53 14.13
CA TRP A 19 11.75 -8.13 13.60
C TRP A 19 12.49 -9.35 13.05
N VAL A 20 12.97 -9.24 11.81
CA VAL A 20 13.68 -10.27 11.08
C VAL A 20 15.00 -9.75 10.52
N SER A 21 15.99 -10.61 10.44
CA SER A 21 17.22 -10.35 9.69
C SER A 21 16.93 -10.38 8.19
N ALA A 22 17.62 -9.53 7.44
CA ALA A 22 17.51 -9.53 5.99
C ALA A 22 18.87 -9.39 5.32
N ILE A 23 19.02 -10.07 4.21
CA ILE A 23 20.13 -9.89 3.27
C ILE A 23 19.54 -9.17 2.05
N GLU A 24 20.15 -8.07 1.68
CA GLU A 24 19.76 -7.33 0.51
C GLU A 24 20.66 -7.71 -0.68
N ILE A 25 20.03 -8.13 -1.77
CA ILE A 25 20.70 -8.35 -3.05
C ILE A 25 20.44 -7.11 -3.91
N PRO A 26 21.48 -6.28 -4.20
CA PRO A 26 21.29 -5.06 -4.97
C PRO A 26 20.86 -5.38 -6.41
N GLU A 27 19.86 -4.68 -6.90
CA GLU A 27 19.39 -4.78 -8.31
C GLU A 27 20.38 -4.17 -9.31
N GLY A 28 21.32 -3.35 -8.82
CA GLY A 28 22.29 -2.64 -9.67
C GLY A 28 21.75 -1.35 -10.31
N LEU A 29 20.47 -1.00 -10.08
CA LEU A 29 19.85 0.24 -10.57
C LEU A 29 19.99 1.36 -9.54
N GLU A 30 19.91 2.61 -10.02
CA GLU A 30 20.17 3.80 -9.19
C GLU A 30 18.90 4.44 -8.62
N TYR A 31 17.71 4.09 -9.12
CA TYR A 31 16.46 4.79 -8.83
C TYR A 31 16.04 4.76 -7.34
N ASP A 32 16.46 3.75 -6.59
CA ASP A 32 16.15 3.57 -5.16
C ASP A 32 17.33 3.82 -4.23
N LYS A 33 18.45 4.29 -4.80
CA LYS A 33 19.66 4.66 -4.03
C LYS A 33 19.64 6.14 -3.66
N THR A 34 20.31 6.48 -2.58
CA THR A 34 20.59 7.88 -2.23
C THR A 34 21.49 8.49 -3.30
N GLN A 35 21.01 9.53 -3.98
CA GLN A 35 21.75 10.29 -4.98
C GLN A 35 22.09 11.68 -4.45
N ASN A 36 22.98 12.40 -5.13
CA ASN A 36 23.33 13.78 -4.77
C ASN A 36 22.29 14.77 -5.34
N VAL A 37 21.09 14.75 -4.74
CA VAL A 37 19.95 15.61 -5.08
C VAL A 37 19.37 16.20 -3.79
N PRO A 38 18.53 17.24 -3.86
CA PRO A 38 17.79 17.69 -2.68
C PRO A 38 16.93 16.57 -2.09
N HIS A 39 17.00 16.37 -0.79
CA HIS A 39 16.27 15.33 -0.08
C HIS A 39 15.10 15.89 0.72
N GLY A 40 14.02 15.12 0.76
CA GLY A 40 12.92 15.29 1.70
C GLY A 40 13.27 14.74 3.08
N GLU A 41 12.34 14.90 4.01
CA GLU A 41 12.47 14.39 5.38
C GLU A 41 11.40 13.36 5.70
N ILE A 42 11.77 12.35 6.49
CA ILE A 42 10.82 11.37 7.04
C ILE A 42 10.61 11.69 8.52
N ARG A 43 9.38 12.04 8.87
CA ARG A 43 8.96 12.47 10.20
C ARG A 43 8.09 11.41 10.86
N LEU A 44 8.41 11.05 12.10
CA LEU A 44 7.55 10.20 12.92
C LEU A 44 6.49 11.06 13.60
N LYS A 45 5.23 10.84 13.26
CA LYS A 45 4.07 11.48 13.89
C LYS A 45 3.39 10.50 14.84
N LYS A 46 3.34 10.85 16.13
CA LYS A 46 2.51 10.15 17.11
C LYS A 46 1.15 10.82 17.20
N TYR A 47 0.09 10.04 17.29
CA TYR A 47 -1.25 10.54 17.48
C TYR A 47 -2.09 9.57 18.34
N TRP A 48 -3.04 10.13 19.08
CA TRP A 48 -4.06 9.35 19.76
C TRP A 48 -5.20 9.05 18.82
N SER A 49 -5.61 7.80 18.72
CA SER A 49 -6.77 7.39 17.92
C SER A 49 -7.97 7.17 18.84
N GLU A 50 -9.01 7.96 18.64
CA GLU A 50 -10.27 7.80 19.36
C GLU A 50 -10.99 6.51 18.97
N MET A 51 -10.86 6.08 17.72
CA MET A 51 -11.49 4.84 17.25
C MET A 51 -10.85 3.60 17.88
N THR A 52 -9.52 3.59 18.02
CA THR A 52 -8.82 2.43 18.58
C THR A 52 -8.53 2.55 20.07
N GLN A 53 -8.75 3.75 20.67
CA GLN A 53 -8.39 4.09 22.06
C GLN A 53 -6.93 3.74 22.36
N ALA A 54 -6.03 4.06 21.44
CA ALA A 54 -4.60 3.74 21.52
C ALA A 54 -3.74 4.80 20.85
N TRP A 55 -2.49 4.92 21.34
CA TRP A 55 -1.46 5.68 20.66
C TRP A 55 -1.01 4.94 19.39
N ARG A 56 -0.99 5.67 18.28
CA ARG A 56 -0.55 5.17 16.99
C ARG A 56 0.58 6.03 16.44
N ASN A 57 1.33 5.47 15.52
CA ASN A 57 2.38 6.14 14.79
C ASN A 57 2.08 6.12 13.29
N CYS A 58 2.44 7.20 12.61
CA CYS A 58 2.62 7.18 11.16
C CYS A 58 3.94 7.86 10.79
N TYR A 59 4.55 7.42 9.70
CA TYR A 59 5.66 8.13 9.08
C TYR A 59 5.12 9.05 7.99
N VAL A 60 5.65 10.26 7.94
CA VAL A 60 5.27 11.28 6.96
C VAL A 60 6.52 11.78 6.26
N TYR A 61 6.62 11.49 4.96
CA TYR A 61 7.62 12.10 4.11
C TYR A 61 7.13 13.48 3.70
N THR A 62 7.97 14.49 3.87
CA THR A 62 7.79 15.85 3.35
C THR A 62 8.81 16.08 2.24
N PRO A 63 8.41 16.62 1.07
CA PRO A 63 9.32 16.72 -0.08
C PRO A 63 10.43 17.74 0.14
N PRO A 64 11.49 17.72 -0.69
CA PRO A 64 12.54 18.73 -0.65
C PRO A 64 11.96 20.13 -0.63
N MET A 65 12.59 21.04 0.10
CA MET A 65 12.18 22.45 0.30
C MET A 65 10.89 22.65 1.10
N TYR A 66 10.31 21.60 1.67
CA TYR A 66 9.08 21.72 2.47
C TYR A 66 9.18 22.77 3.57
N ASP A 67 10.24 22.79 4.39
CA ASP A 67 10.39 23.75 5.49
C ASP A 67 10.91 25.13 5.07
N GLN A 68 11.28 25.30 3.83
CA GLN A 68 11.79 26.58 3.30
C GLN A 68 10.67 27.41 2.65
N ASP A 69 9.69 26.77 2.02
CA ASP A 69 8.54 27.41 1.38
C ASP A 69 7.28 27.18 2.24
N LEU A 70 7.04 28.10 3.17
CA LEU A 70 5.97 27.97 4.16
C LEU A 70 4.57 28.22 3.60
N ASP A 71 4.45 28.85 2.45
CA ASP A 71 3.16 29.16 1.81
C ASP A 71 2.69 28.01 0.90
N LYS A 72 3.61 27.19 0.45
CA LYS A 72 3.32 26.10 -0.48
C LYS A 72 2.55 24.96 0.20
N ARG A 73 1.49 24.51 -0.46
CA ARG A 73 0.72 23.32 -0.10
C ARG A 73 0.97 22.18 -1.09
N TYR A 74 0.91 20.97 -0.60
CA TYR A 74 1.32 19.78 -1.34
C TYR A 74 0.16 18.76 -1.43
N PRO A 75 0.03 18.05 -2.55
CA PRO A 75 -0.86 16.90 -2.62
C PRO A 75 -0.34 15.77 -1.71
N VAL A 76 -1.22 14.81 -1.38
CA VAL A 76 -0.93 13.76 -0.41
C VAL A 76 -1.15 12.39 -1.01
N LEU A 77 -0.13 11.53 -0.93
CA LEU A 77 -0.21 10.09 -1.19
C LEU A 77 -0.25 9.33 0.14
N TYR A 78 -1.32 8.59 0.40
CA TYR A 78 -1.38 7.58 1.47
C TYR A 78 -0.86 6.26 0.93
N LEU A 79 0.29 5.78 1.47
CA LEU A 79 1.02 4.64 0.93
C LEU A 79 1.06 3.49 1.95
N GLN A 80 0.30 2.42 1.67
CA GLN A 80 0.02 1.37 2.64
C GLN A 80 0.91 0.15 2.45
N HIS A 81 1.42 -0.39 3.57
CA HIS A 81 2.22 -1.62 3.65
C HIS A 81 1.37 -2.89 3.48
N GLY A 82 2.04 -4.03 3.36
CA GLY A 82 1.44 -5.35 3.19
C GLY A 82 1.14 -6.12 4.48
N GLY A 83 0.69 -7.34 4.31
CA GLY A 83 0.42 -8.24 5.43
C GLY A 83 1.70 -8.64 6.17
N GLY A 84 1.68 -8.57 7.51
CA GLY A 84 2.83 -8.89 8.34
C GLY A 84 3.89 -7.79 8.50
N GLU A 85 3.68 -6.66 7.83
CA GLU A 85 4.53 -5.47 7.90
C GLU A 85 3.91 -4.38 8.80
N ASP A 86 4.55 -3.24 8.93
CA ASP A 86 4.06 -2.08 9.65
C ASP A 86 4.38 -0.77 8.92
N GLU A 87 4.16 0.35 9.58
CA GLU A 87 4.41 1.70 9.04
C GLU A 87 5.87 1.95 8.63
N THR A 88 6.82 1.10 9.05
CA THR A 88 8.24 1.23 8.69
C THR A 88 8.58 0.62 7.33
N GLY A 89 7.74 -0.26 6.80
CA GLY A 89 8.04 -1.05 5.60
C GLY A 89 8.44 -0.18 4.40
N TRP A 90 7.63 0.80 4.04
CA TRP A 90 7.93 1.71 2.93
C TRP A 90 9.12 2.63 3.19
N VAL A 91 9.38 2.97 4.47
CA VAL A 91 10.53 3.79 4.85
C VAL A 91 11.84 3.07 4.60
N PHE A 92 11.96 1.84 5.14
CA PHE A 92 13.24 1.13 5.12
C PHE A 92 13.35 0.14 3.95
N GLN A 93 12.44 -0.82 3.86
CA GLN A 93 12.46 -1.84 2.80
C GLN A 93 12.03 -1.26 1.45
N GLY A 94 11.02 -0.38 1.46
CA GLY A 94 10.50 0.29 0.25
C GLY A 94 11.40 1.39 -0.28
N ARG A 95 12.31 1.96 0.53
CA ARG A 95 13.19 3.09 0.15
C ARG A 95 12.42 4.24 -0.49
N MET A 96 11.20 4.43 -0.05
CA MET A 96 10.27 5.39 -0.65
C MET A 96 10.88 6.80 -0.71
N GLY A 97 11.59 7.25 0.35
CA GLY A 97 12.23 8.55 0.37
C GLY A 97 13.19 8.75 -0.81
N ASN A 98 14.13 7.81 -1.02
CA ASN A 98 15.07 7.88 -2.14
C ASN A 98 14.37 7.89 -3.50
N ILE A 99 13.36 7.02 -3.68
CA ILE A 99 12.58 6.95 -4.94
C ILE A 99 11.91 8.29 -5.21
N MET A 100 11.27 8.88 -4.20
CA MET A 100 10.58 10.16 -4.35
C MET A 100 11.55 11.32 -4.60
N ASP A 101 12.66 11.41 -3.84
CA ASP A 101 13.67 12.44 -4.03
C ASP A 101 14.24 12.42 -5.44
N ASN A 102 14.60 11.23 -5.93
CA ASN A 102 15.16 11.06 -7.27
C ASN A 102 14.13 11.45 -8.35
N LEU A 103 12.88 10.98 -8.24
CA LEU A 103 11.81 11.32 -9.20
C LEU A 103 11.46 12.81 -9.20
N ILE A 104 11.48 13.47 -8.04
CA ILE A 104 11.23 14.91 -7.91
C ILE A 104 12.39 15.69 -8.54
N ALA A 105 13.63 15.30 -8.27
CA ALA A 105 14.81 15.95 -8.84
C ALA A 105 14.89 15.78 -10.37
N GLU A 106 14.42 14.65 -10.90
CA GLU A 106 14.29 14.39 -12.33
C GLU A 106 13.11 15.15 -12.97
N GLY A 107 12.28 15.85 -12.21
CA GLY A 107 11.06 16.50 -12.69
C GLY A 107 9.96 15.54 -13.14
N LYS A 108 10.07 14.25 -12.78
CA LYS A 108 9.12 13.20 -13.17
C LYS A 108 7.92 13.13 -12.23
N ALA A 109 8.12 13.34 -10.94
CA ALA A 109 7.04 13.37 -9.95
C ALA A 109 6.81 14.78 -9.40
N VAL A 110 5.55 15.10 -9.14
CA VAL A 110 5.16 16.32 -8.43
C VAL A 110 5.63 16.21 -6.97
N PRO A 111 6.25 17.25 -6.37
CA PRO A 111 6.54 17.25 -4.94
C PRO A 111 5.26 17.02 -4.13
N MET A 112 5.24 15.97 -3.31
CA MET A 112 4.07 15.54 -2.54
C MET A 112 4.45 15.08 -1.13
N ILE A 113 3.50 15.13 -0.22
CA ILE A 113 3.58 14.47 1.08
C ILE A 113 3.22 13.00 0.90
N VAL A 114 3.98 12.09 1.55
CA VAL A 114 3.63 10.66 1.57
C VAL A 114 3.40 10.22 3.01
N VAL A 115 2.26 9.59 3.27
CA VAL A 115 1.83 9.16 4.61
C VAL A 115 1.80 7.64 4.67
N MET A 116 2.50 7.07 5.63
CA MET A 116 2.60 5.63 5.87
C MET A 116 2.13 5.33 7.29
N ASP A 117 0.94 4.77 7.44
CA ASP A 117 0.37 4.41 8.74
C ASP A 117 0.31 2.88 8.89
N ARG A 118 0.19 2.43 10.13
CA ARG A 118 0.01 1.01 10.42
C ARG A 118 -1.38 0.53 9.99
N GLY A 119 -1.45 -0.33 8.97
CA GLY A 119 -2.68 -0.84 8.37
C GLY A 119 -3.52 -1.75 9.26
N TYR A 120 -3.03 -2.10 10.45
CA TYR A 120 -3.76 -2.89 11.42
C TYR A 120 -4.44 -1.97 12.43
N ALA A 121 -5.77 -2.03 12.47
CA ALA A 121 -6.59 -1.28 13.40
C ALA A 121 -7.80 -2.10 13.83
N SER A 122 -8.07 -2.13 15.13
CA SER A 122 -9.20 -2.83 15.73
C SER A 122 -9.89 -1.97 16.78
N LEU A 123 -11.18 -2.17 16.98
CA LEU A 123 -11.90 -1.52 18.07
C LEU A 123 -11.41 -2.06 19.42
N PRO A 124 -11.51 -1.26 20.49
CA PRO A 124 -11.21 -1.72 21.85
C PRO A 124 -11.97 -3.00 22.19
N GLY A 125 -11.26 -3.98 22.78
CA GLY A 125 -11.83 -5.27 23.13
C GLY A 125 -12.10 -6.24 21.98
N SER A 126 -11.79 -5.86 20.74
CA SER A 126 -11.76 -6.78 19.61
C SER A 126 -10.30 -7.18 19.32
N GLU A 127 -9.92 -8.41 19.63
CA GLU A 127 -8.62 -8.92 19.21
C GLU A 127 -8.63 -9.16 17.70
N MET A 128 -7.75 -8.46 16.99
CA MET A 128 -7.40 -8.89 15.63
C MET A 128 -6.55 -10.16 15.77
N VAL A 129 -7.10 -11.30 15.40
CA VAL A 129 -6.30 -12.49 15.19
C VAL A 129 -5.33 -12.18 14.04
N GLN A 130 -4.09 -11.88 14.38
CA GLN A 130 -3.04 -11.75 13.39
C GLN A 130 -2.87 -13.13 12.76
N ARG A 131 -3.09 -13.24 11.46
CA ARG A 131 -3.06 -14.50 10.70
C ARG A 131 -1.73 -15.26 10.79
N PHE A 132 -0.71 -14.63 11.36
CA PHE A 132 0.64 -15.16 11.52
C PHE A 132 0.85 -15.94 12.85
N ASP A 133 -0.15 -15.97 13.73
CA ASP A 133 -0.19 -16.93 14.85
C ASP A 133 -0.77 -18.30 14.42
N ASP A 134 -1.02 -18.49 13.12
CA ASP A 134 -1.48 -19.79 12.59
C ASP A 134 -0.39 -20.83 12.82
N PRO A 135 -0.64 -21.90 13.59
CA PRO A 135 0.34 -22.95 13.86
C PRO A 135 0.92 -23.58 12.58
N ARG A 136 0.17 -23.56 11.46
CA ARG A 136 0.63 -24.08 10.16
C ARG A 136 1.68 -23.18 9.53
N MET A 137 1.60 -21.87 9.70
CA MET A 137 2.63 -20.93 9.25
C MET A 137 3.89 -21.11 10.09
N ASN A 138 3.74 -21.27 11.40
CA ASN A 138 4.87 -21.53 12.29
C ASN A 138 5.55 -22.87 11.97
N ALA A 139 4.81 -23.92 11.62
CA ALA A 139 5.34 -25.20 11.17
C ALA A 139 6.10 -25.09 9.83
N PHE A 140 5.55 -24.34 8.86
CA PHE A 140 6.22 -24.04 7.59
C PHE A 140 7.55 -23.30 7.80
N LEU A 141 7.55 -22.29 8.65
CA LEU A 141 8.76 -21.50 8.97
C LEU A 141 9.79 -22.30 9.79
N ALA A 142 9.36 -23.32 10.51
CA ALA A 142 10.23 -24.23 11.24
C ALA A 142 10.83 -25.34 10.36
N GLY A 143 10.55 -25.35 9.05
CA GLY A 143 11.02 -26.38 8.13
C GLY A 143 10.37 -27.76 8.36
N ALA A 144 9.25 -27.83 9.06
CA ALA A 144 8.49 -29.06 9.19
C ALA A 144 7.80 -29.38 7.85
N ASP A 145 8.05 -30.56 7.30
CA ASP A 145 7.34 -31.06 6.13
C ASP A 145 5.83 -31.04 6.43
N THR A 146 5.12 -30.10 5.82
CA THR A 146 3.66 -30.09 5.86
C THR A 146 3.17 -31.29 5.05
N PRO A 147 2.36 -32.22 5.63
CA PRO A 147 1.74 -33.28 4.85
C PRO A 147 0.99 -32.64 3.69
N ALA A 148 1.19 -33.15 2.47
CA ALA A 148 0.49 -32.72 1.29
C ALA A 148 -1.01 -32.57 1.62
N ALA A 149 -1.53 -31.37 1.46
CA ALA A 149 -2.94 -31.09 1.74
C ALA A 149 -3.79 -32.05 0.88
N SER A 150 -4.43 -33.02 1.51
CA SER A 150 -5.37 -33.91 0.86
C SER A 150 -6.42 -33.07 0.17
N GLN A 151 -6.64 -33.35 -1.12
CA GLN A 151 -7.69 -32.76 -1.95
C GLN A 151 -9.08 -33.17 -1.41
N THR A 152 -9.47 -32.64 -0.27
CA THR A 152 -10.81 -32.82 0.23
C THR A 152 -11.53 -31.48 0.28
N SER A 153 -12.48 -31.40 -0.66
CA SER A 153 -13.59 -30.46 -0.71
C SER A 153 -13.26 -28.98 -0.86
N ARG A 154 -13.53 -28.49 -2.06
CA ARG A 154 -13.88 -27.11 -2.39
C ARG A 154 -15.15 -26.72 -1.60
N ARG A 155 -15.08 -26.68 -0.29
CA ARG A 155 -16.09 -26.00 0.51
C ARG A 155 -15.94 -24.52 0.25
N GLU A 156 -17.03 -23.89 -0.15
CA GLU A 156 -17.19 -22.44 -0.27
C GLU A 156 -16.47 -21.77 0.90
N ARG A 157 -15.41 -21.02 0.61
CA ARG A 157 -14.78 -20.18 1.63
C ARG A 157 -15.83 -19.15 2.01
N PRO A 158 -16.29 -19.11 3.27
CA PRO A 158 -17.22 -18.06 3.67
C PRO A 158 -16.58 -16.72 3.32
N ALA A 159 -17.34 -15.83 2.71
CA ALA A 159 -16.94 -14.46 2.47
C ALA A 159 -16.30 -13.93 3.77
N MET A 160 -15.09 -13.42 3.68
CA MET A 160 -14.32 -12.97 4.84
C MET A 160 -15.22 -12.05 5.66
N SER A 161 -15.62 -12.45 6.85
CA SER A 161 -16.60 -11.73 7.66
C SER A 161 -16.07 -10.30 7.90
N SER A 162 -16.97 -9.33 7.99
CA SER A 162 -16.62 -7.91 8.26
C SER A 162 -15.74 -7.75 9.50
N ARG A 163 -15.79 -8.67 10.46
CA ARG A 163 -14.92 -8.73 11.64
C ARG A 163 -13.43 -8.98 11.33
N MET A 164 -13.12 -9.61 10.18
CA MET A 164 -11.73 -9.87 9.77
C MET A 164 -11.11 -8.73 8.95
N ARG A 165 -11.91 -7.74 8.52
CA ARG A 165 -11.43 -6.64 7.65
C ARG A 165 -10.77 -5.50 8.41
N GLY A 166 -10.83 -5.48 9.76
CA GLY A 166 -10.35 -4.35 10.56
C GLY A 166 -11.12 -3.05 10.27
N ILE A 167 -10.83 -2.05 11.06
CA ILE A 167 -11.45 -0.71 10.94
C ILE A 167 -10.52 0.28 10.20
N PHE A 168 -9.38 -0.18 9.66
CA PHE A 168 -8.39 0.71 9.06
C PHE A 168 -8.95 1.60 7.93
N PRO A 169 -9.80 1.12 7.01
CA PRO A 169 -10.38 2.00 6.00
C PRO A 169 -11.17 3.17 6.58
N GLU A 170 -11.92 2.92 7.63
CA GLU A 170 -12.70 3.95 8.32
C GLU A 170 -11.80 4.89 9.14
N LEU A 171 -10.81 4.32 9.84
CA LEU A 171 -9.79 5.06 10.58
C LEU A 171 -9.03 6.03 9.68
N LEU A 172 -8.61 5.59 8.49
CA LEU A 172 -7.91 6.45 7.54
C LEU A 172 -8.74 7.68 7.19
N VAL A 173 -9.99 7.49 6.83
CA VAL A 173 -10.86 8.56 6.37
C VAL A 173 -11.30 9.50 7.50
N LYS A 174 -11.60 8.95 8.68
CA LYS A 174 -12.16 9.72 9.80
C LYS A 174 -11.13 10.37 10.70
N GLU A 175 -9.94 9.77 10.84
CA GLU A 175 -8.92 10.27 11.77
C GLU A 175 -7.61 10.66 11.07
N ILE A 176 -7.04 9.78 10.23
CA ILE A 176 -5.70 10.01 9.67
C ILE A 176 -5.73 11.16 8.66
N VAL A 177 -6.67 11.17 7.73
CA VAL A 177 -6.79 12.26 6.73
C VAL A 177 -6.98 13.61 7.41
N PRO A 178 -7.94 13.83 8.32
CA PRO A 178 -8.08 15.10 9.01
C PRO A 178 -6.86 15.48 9.85
N MET A 179 -6.22 14.53 10.53
CA MET A 179 -5.02 14.76 11.32
C MET A 179 -3.85 15.23 10.43
N ILE A 180 -3.64 14.63 9.27
CA ILE A 180 -2.61 15.03 8.32
C ILE A 180 -2.92 16.41 7.77
N ASP A 181 -4.16 16.68 7.35
CA ASP A 181 -4.57 17.98 6.80
C ASP A 181 -4.42 19.12 7.82
N SER A 182 -4.60 18.84 9.12
CA SER A 182 -4.40 19.82 10.20
C SER A 182 -2.95 20.01 10.62
N SER A 183 -2.09 18.99 10.41
CA SER A 183 -0.70 18.98 10.89
C SER A 183 0.32 19.37 9.83
N PHE A 184 -0.02 19.26 8.55
CA PHE A 184 0.88 19.50 7.42
C PHE A 184 0.24 20.43 6.40
N ARG A 185 1.05 21.06 5.55
CA ARG A 185 0.59 21.95 4.48
C ARG A 185 0.08 21.13 3.28
N THR A 186 -1.10 20.58 3.43
CA THR A 186 -1.76 19.76 2.40
C THR A 186 -2.68 20.58 1.50
N LYS A 187 -2.84 20.14 0.26
CA LYS A 187 -4.01 20.45 -0.56
C LYS A 187 -5.10 19.46 -0.19
N THR A 188 -6.28 19.95 0.14
CA THR A 188 -7.36 19.14 0.73
C THR A 188 -8.42 18.66 -0.26
N ASP A 189 -8.35 19.13 -1.50
CA ASP A 189 -9.25 18.69 -2.56
C ASP A 189 -8.98 17.24 -2.98
N ARG A 190 -9.99 16.60 -3.58
CA ARG A 190 -9.92 15.20 -3.97
C ARG A 190 -8.86 14.92 -5.05
N GLU A 191 -8.62 15.87 -5.94
CA GLU A 191 -7.65 15.75 -7.04
C GLU A 191 -6.19 15.88 -6.55
N SER A 192 -6.03 16.33 -5.31
CA SER A 192 -4.75 16.38 -4.61
C SER A 192 -4.57 15.23 -3.60
N ARG A 193 -5.42 14.18 -3.65
CA ARG A 193 -5.33 13.04 -2.74
C ARG A 193 -5.32 11.71 -3.47
N ALA A 194 -4.29 10.92 -3.19
CA ALA A 194 -4.08 9.58 -3.73
C ALA A 194 -3.94 8.56 -2.61
N MET A 195 -4.27 7.32 -2.89
CA MET A 195 -3.90 6.17 -2.05
C MET A 195 -3.32 5.06 -2.90
N ALA A 196 -2.26 4.42 -2.40
CA ALA A 196 -1.70 3.22 -2.99
C ALA A 196 -1.21 2.26 -1.91
N GLY A 197 -0.99 1.02 -2.27
CA GLY A 197 -0.43 0.06 -1.32
C GLY A 197 -0.08 -1.27 -1.95
N LEU A 198 0.75 -2.02 -1.24
CA LEU A 198 1.20 -3.34 -1.66
C LEU A 198 0.36 -4.45 -1.01
N SER A 199 0.08 -5.54 -1.74
CA SER A 199 -0.56 -6.75 -1.19
C SER A 199 -1.84 -6.43 -0.40
N MET A 200 -1.86 -6.63 0.92
CA MET A 200 -2.95 -6.22 1.82
C MET A 200 -3.27 -4.72 1.69
N GLY A 201 -2.24 -3.88 1.61
CA GLY A 201 -2.37 -2.44 1.44
C GLY A 201 -3.02 -2.06 0.10
N GLY A 202 -2.79 -2.83 -0.96
CA GLY A 202 -3.55 -2.75 -2.20
C GLY A 202 -5.04 -2.99 -1.98
N GLY A 203 -5.39 -4.03 -1.22
CA GLY A 203 -6.77 -4.29 -0.81
C GLY A 203 -7.38 -3.14 0.00
N HIS A 204 -6.63 -2.59 0.96
CA HIS A 204 -7.06 -1.41 1.73
C HIS A 204 -7.29 -0.19 0.84
N THR A 205 -6.42 0.02 -0.16
CA THR A 205 -6.56 1.13 -1.12
C THR A 205 -7.93 1.11 -1.81
N PHE A 206 -8.34 -0.04 -2.31
CA PHE A 206 -9.66 -0.16 -2.95
C PHE A 206 -10.81 -0.01 -1.96
N GLN A 207 -10.68 -0.58 -0.74
CA GLN A 207 -11.69 -0.46 0.31
C GLN A 207 -11.87 0.97 0.81
N VAL A 208 -10.82 1.79 0.75
CA VAL A 208 -10.87 3.21 1.12
C VAL A 208 -11.36 4.07 -0.03
N VAL A 209 -10.77 3.95 -1.21
CA VAL A 209 -11.00 4.91 -2.30
C VAL A 209 -12.37 4.73 -2.93
N MET A 210 -12.80 3.48 -3.19
CA MET A 210 -14.05 3.23 -3.91
C MET A 210 -15.30 3.78 -3.24
N PRO A 211 -15.49 3.68 -1.90
CA PRO A 211 -16.61 4.32 -1.23
C PRO A 211 -16.41 5.82 -0.93
N ASN A 212 -15.24 6.40 -1.20
CA ASN A 212 -14.88 7.79 -0.89
C ASN A 212 -14.35 8.55 -2.12
N LEU A 213 -15.07 8.46 -3.24
CA LEU A 213 -14.72 9.14 -4.49
C LEU A 213 -14.79 10.68 -4.38
N ASP A 214 -15.46 11.19 -3.37
CA ASP A 214 -15.48 12.60 -2.99
C ASP A 214 -14.17 13.09 -2.37
N LYS A 215 -13.30 12.15 -1.92
CA LYS A 215 -12.06 12.46 -1.20
C LYS A 215 -10.79 12.06 -1.95
N PHE A 216 -10.88 11.10 -2.87
CA PHE A 216 -9.71 10.57 -3.59
C PHE A 216 -9.97 10.55 -5.09
N ALA A 217 -8.94 10.86 -5.90
CA ALA A 217 -9.00 10.78 -7.36
C ALA A 217 -8.02 9.77 -7.97
N TYR A 218 -7.06 9.27 -7.20
CA TYR A 218 -6.01 8.36 -7.68
C TYR A 218 -5.90 7.16 -6.76
N LEU A 219 -5.72 5.98 -7.34
CA LEU A 219 -5.48 4.75 -6.59
C LEU A 219 -4.45 3.84 -7.25
N GLY A 220 -3.68 3.13 -6.42
CA GLY A 220 -2.68 2.15 -6.86
C GLY A 220 -2.73 0.86 -6.07
N GLY A 221 -2.92 -0.28 -6.75
CA GLY A 221 -2.80 -1.61 -6.16
C GLY A 221 -1.54 -2.31 -6.65
N PHE A 222 -0.56 -2.53 -5.77
CA PHE A 222 0.69 -3.20 -6.09
C PHE A 222 0.62 -4.64 -5.58
N SER A 223 0.56 -5.61 -6.47
CA SER A 223 0.32 -7.03 -6.15
C SER A 223 -0.91 -7.25 -5.24
N GLY A 224 -1.93 -6.37 -5.37
CA GLY A 224 -3.13 -6.40 -4.53
C GLY A 224 -4.26 -5.52 -5.08
N GLY A 225 -5.46 -5.70 -4.56
CA GLY A 225 -6.63 -4.89 -4.93
C GLY A 225 -7.38 -5.32 -6.19
N ALA A 226 -6.78 -6.09 -7.09
CA ALA A 226 -7.48 -6.64 -8.25
C ALA A 226 -8.59 -7.61 -7.84
N GLY A 227 -9.78 -7.42 -8.40
CA GLY A 227 -10.93 -8.27 -8.20
C GLY A 227 -10.99 -9.50 -9.13
N SER A 228 -12.13 -10.18 -9.10
CA SER A 228 -12.47 -11.22 -10.08
C SER A 228 -13.18 -10.60 -11.28
N VAL A 229 -12.85 -11.04 -12.47
CA VAL A 229 -13.49 -10.59 -13.73
C VAL A 229 -14.97 -10.97 -13.74
N GLU A 230 -15.31 -12.15 -13.21
CA GLU A 230 -16.68 -12.69 -13.16
C GLU A 230 -17.61 -11.86 -12.26
N GLN A 231 -17.03 -11.17 -11.27
CA GLN A 231 -17.78 -10.37 -10.29
C GLN A 231 -17.60 -8.86 -10.50
N ILE A 232 -16.98 -8.43 -11.59
CA ILE A 232 -16.55 -7.05 -11.83
C ILE A 232 -17.69 -6.03 -11.67
N ASP A 233 -18.90 -6.37 -12.12
CA ASP A 233 -20.07 -5.49 -12.04
C ASP A 233 -20.67 -5.36 -10.64
N GLN A 234 -20.28 -6.26 -9.73
CA GLN A 234 -20.77 -6.28 -8.35
C GLN A 234 -19.76 -5.68 -7.36
N LEU A 235 -18.51 -5.50 -7.80
CA LEU A 235 -17.47 -4.98 -6.92
C LEU A 235 -17.73 -3.51 -6.58
N TYR A 236 -17.48 -3.16 -5.32
CA TYR A 236 -17.53 -1.78 -4.82
C TYR A 236 -18.82 -1.05 -5.20
N ASP A 237 -19.96 -1.67 -4.85
CA ASP A 237 -21.31 -1.16 -5.13
C ASP A 237 -21.58 -0.87 -6.61
N GLY A 238 -20.96 -1.66 -7.51
CA GLY A 238 -21.18 -1.60 -8.94
C GLY A 238 -20.55 -0.39 -9.65
N ILE A 239 -19.52 0.22 -9.06
CA ILE A 239 -18.86 1.38 -9.68
C ILE A 239 -18.31 1.06 -11.07
N PHE A 240 -17.85 -0.17 -11.31
CA PHE A 240 -17.31 -0.62 -12.59
C PHE A 240 -18.39 -0.93 -13.63
N ALA A 241 -19.65 -1.06 -13.23
CA ALA A 241 -20.78 -1.15 -14.15
C ALA A 241 -21.21 0.22 -14.69
N ASN A 242 -20.66 1.32 -14.16
CA ASN A 242 -20.94 2.67 -14.61
C ASN A 242 -19.64 3.39 -15.04
N PRO A 243 -19.14 3.18 -16.27
CA PRO A 243 -17.90 3.77 -16.76
C PRO A 243 -17.87 5.28 -16.72
N GLN A 244 -19.01 5.92 -17.01
CA GLN A 244 -19.10 7.39 -16.98
C GLN A 244 -18.80 7.90 -15.56
N LYS A 245 -19.50 7.38 -14.54
CA LYS A 245 -19.28 7.77 -13.14
C LYS A 245 -17.86 7.50 -12.69
N PHE A 246 -17.28 6.35 -13.11
CA PHE A 246 -15.87 6.01 -12.81
C PHE A 246 -14.92 7.06 -13.43
N ASN A 247 -15.04 7.33 -14.74
CA ASN A 247 -14.14 8.22 -15.46
C ASN A 247 -14.23 9.69 -14.99
N GLU A 248 -15.41 10.13 -14.54
CA GLU A 248 -15.60 11.46 -13.93
C GLU A 248 -14.88 11.58 -12.57
N ASN A 249 -14.77 10.48 -11.83
CA ASN A 249 -14.26 10.48 -10.47
C ASN A 249 -12.82 9.99 -10.33
N ILE A 250 -12.38 9.03 -11.10
CA ILE A 250 -11.03 8.44 -10.99
C ILE A 250 -10.14 8.96 -12.10
N LYS A 251 -9.08 9.67 -11.73
CA LYS A 251 -8.06 10.18 -12.66
C LYS A 251 -7.01 9.13 -13.00
N LEU A 252 -6.78 8.18 -12.10
CA LEU A 252 -5.89 7.04 -12.34
C LEU A 252 -6.25 5.88 -11.42
N MET A 253 -6.41 4.70 -12.00
CA MET A 253 -6.32 3.40 -11.34
C MET A 253 -5.09 2.67 -11.87
N PHE A 254 -4.11 2.47 -11.01
CA PHE A 254 -2.87 1.77 -11.35
C PHE A 254 -2.87 0.37 -10.73
N LEU A 255 -2.68 -0.64 -11.56
CA LEU A 255 -2.61 -2.05 -11.15
C LEU A 255 -1.25 -2.60 -11.54
N SER A 256 -0.50 -3.10 -10.57
CA SER A 256 0.80 -3.71 -10.85
C SER A 256 0.98 -5.06 -10.16
N ILE A 257 1.90 -5.85 -10.70
CA ILE A 257 2.24 -7.18 -10.20
C ILE A 257 3.64 -7.57 -10.70
N GLY A 258 4.32 -8.47 -9.99
CA GLY A 258 5.55 -9.10 -10.46
C GLY A 258 5.27 -10.17 -11.53
N SER A 259 6.14 -10.28 -12.53
CA SER A 259 5.99 -11.27 -13.61
C SER A 259 6.08 -12.71 -13.09
N GLU A 260 6.74 -12.93 -11.94
CA GLU A 260 6.88 -14.25 -11.31
C GLU A 260 5.75 -14.58 -10.30
N GLU A 261 4.74 -13.71 -10.19
CA GLU A 261 3.55 -13.96 -9.37
C GLU A 261 2.48 -14.75 -10.17
N ARG A 262 1.38 -14.17 -10.49
CA ARG A 262 0.33 -14.66 -11.39
C ARG A 262 -0.23 -13.46 -12.16
N PRO A 263 0.55 -12.87 -13.07
CA PRO A 263 0.23 -11.61 -13.72
C PRO A 263 -1.05 -11.70 -14.57
N GLU A 264 -1.38 -12.88 -15.10
CA GLU A 264 -2.54 -13.10 -15.98
C GLU A 264 -3.85 -12.64 -15.33
N ARG A 265 -4.00 -12.88 -14.02
CA ARG A 265 -5.22 -12.50 -13.28
C ARG A 265 -5.37 -10.98 -13.19
N VAL A 266 -4.31 -10.27 -12.84
CA VAL A 266 -4.35 -8.80 -12.70
C VAL A 266 -4.47 -8.15 -14.07
N LYS A 267 -3.77 -8.69 -15.07
CA LYS A 267 -3.85 -8.25 -16.46
C LYS A 267 -5.27 -8.41 -17.02
N ALA A 268 -5.86 -9.60 -16.89
CA ALA A 268 -7.23 -9.85 -17.33
C ALA A 268 -8.25 -8.93 -16.63
N PHE A 269 -8.05 -8.63 -15.34
CA PHE A 269 -8.91 -7.68 -14.62
C PHE A 269 -8.77 -6.27 -15.18
N ALA A 270 -7.55 -5.79 -15.45
CA ALA A 270 -7.32 -4.48 -16.06
C ALA A 270 -7.91 -4.39 -17.46
N GLU A 271 -7.71 -5.41 -18.32
CA GLU A 271 -8.26 -5.49 -19.66
C GLU A 271 -9.80 -5.51 -19.65
N ALA A 272 -10.40 -6.23 -18.70
CA ALA A 272 -11.86 -6.25 -18.55
C ALA A 272 -12.41 -4.88 -18.14
N LEU A 273 -11.75 -4.15 -17.25
CA LEU A 273 -12.12 -2.77 -16.91
C LEU A 273 -12.02 -1.83 -18.09
N GLN A 274 -10.91 -1.90 -18.84
CA GLN A 274 -10.71 -1.10 -20.07
C GLN A 274 -11.76 -1.45 -21.13
N GLY A 275 -12.06 -2.74 -21.34
CA GLY A 275 -13.09 -3.22 -22.26
C GLY A 275 -14.50 -2.74 -21.92
N LYS A 276 -14.77 -2.40 -20.66
CA LYS A 276 -16.00 -1.75 -20.20
C LYS A 276 -16.02 -0.23 -20.41
N GLY A 277 -14.94 0.37 -20.91
CA GLY A 277 -14.83 1.80 -21.16
C GLY A 277 -14.26 2.61 -19.99
N LEU A 278 -13.62 1.97 -19.00
CA LEU A 278 -12.88 2.68 -17.94
C LEU A 278 -11.54 3.15 -18.54
N GLN A 279 -11.36 4.46 -18.72
CA GLN A 279 -10.27 5.04 -19.51
C GLN A 279 -8.96 5.18 -18.73
N ASN A 280 -9.03 5.39 -17.42
CA ASN A 280 -7.87 5.76 -16.60
C ASN A 280 -7.29 4.55 -15.85
N VAL A 281 -7.33 3.37 -16.46
CA VAL A 281 -6.78 2.13 -15.91
C VAL A 281 -5.43 1.84 -16.55
N VAL A 282 -4.39 1.74 -15.74
CA VAL A 282 -3.02 1.41 -16.16
C VAL A 282 -2.62 0.09 -15.54
N TYR A 283 -2.08 -0.82 -16.35
CA TYR A 283 -1.47 -2.07 -15.92
C TYR A 283 0.04 -2.01 -16.08
N TYR A 284 0.77 -2.43 -15.05
CA TYR A 284 2.24 -2.54 -15.05
C TYR A 284 2.67 -3.92 -14.55
N GLU A 285 3.54 -4.58 -15.29
CA GLU A 285 4.16 -5.84 -14.90
C GLU A 285 5.64 -5.62 -14.62
N SER A 286 6.05 -5.89 -13.38
CA SER A 286 7.45 -5.76 -12.97
C SER A 286 8.25 -6.98 -13.42
N PRO A 287 9.19 -6.84 -14.38
CA PRO A 287 9.85 -7.99 -14.98
C PRO A 287 10.82 -8.68 -14.01
N GLY A 288 10.83 -10.04 -14.02
CA GLY A 288 11.74 -10.88 -13.25
C GLY A 288 11.65 -10.68 -11.75
N SER A 289 10.47 -10.35 -11.24
CA SER A 289 10.25 -10.17 -9.80
C SER A 289 8.95 -10.83 -9.33
N ALA A 290 8.92 -11.22 -8.06
CA ALA A 290 7.82 -11.93 -7.42
C ALA A 290 7.06 -11.02 -6.43
N HIS A 291 6.38 -11.61 -5.44
CA HIS A 291 5.67 -10.89 -4.36
C HIS A 291 6.65 -10.34 -3.33
N GLU A 292 7.38 -9.30 -3.67
CA GLU A 292 8.55 -8.82 -2.95
C GLU A 292 8.79 -7.31 -3.13
N TRP A 293 9.68 -6.75 -2.31
CA TRP A 293 9.98 -5.32 -2.30
C TRP A 293 10.54 -4.80 -3.64
N LEU A 294 11.22 -5.63 -4.42
CA LEU A 294 11.68 -5.26 -5.76
C LEU A 294 10.51 -4.85 -6.65
N THR A 295 9.46 -5.70 -6.69
CA THR A 295 8.22 -5.41 -7.42
C THR A 295 7.59 -4.09 -6.95
N TRP A 296 7.49 -3.88 -5.64
CA TRP A 296 6.76 -2.75 -5.08
C TRP A 296 7.53 -1.43 -5.19
N ARG A 297 8.87 -1.44 -5.08
CA ARG A 297 9.72 -0.27 -5.35
C ARG A 297 9.56 0.18 -6.80
N ARG A 298 9.61 -0.75 -7.76
CA ARG A 298 9.38 -0.46 -9.18
C ARG A 298 7.96 0.03 -9.43
N SER A 299 6.97 -0.56 -8.77
CA SER A 299 5.57 -0.11 -8.86
C SER A 299 5.39 1.33 -8.37
N LEU A 300 6.02 1.71 -7.26
CA LEU A 300 6.00 3.10 -6.78
C LEU A 300 6.69 4.05 -7.77
N ARG A 301 7.84 3.63 -8.32
CA ARG A 301 8.58 4.40 -9.32
C ARG A 301 7.75 4.68 -10.58
N GLU A 302 6.95 3.72 -11.03
CA GLU A 302 6.08 3.89 -12.21
C GLU A 302 4.77 4.64 -11.86
N PHE A 303 4.24 4.48 -10.65
CA PHE A 303 3.00 5.10 -10.21
C PHE A 303 3.15 6.59 -9.89
N ALA A 304 4.19 6.97 -9.11
CA ALA A 304 4.34 8.34 -8.61
C ALA A 304 4.42 9.41 -9.72
N PRO A 305 5.02 9.15 -10.90
CA PRO A 305 5.00 10.07 -12.02
C PRO A 305 3.63 10.33 -12.65
N LEU A 306 2.63 9.49 -12.39
CA LEU A 306 1.33 9.54 -13.03
C LEU A 306 0.27 10.31 -12.23
N ILE A 307 0.53 10.59 -10.95
CA ILE A 307 -0.44 11.25 -10.06
C ILE A 307 -0.19 12.75 -9.94
N PHE A 308 -1.26 13.51 -9.68
CA PHE A 308 -1.25 14.96 -9.41
C PHE A 308 -0.76 15.84 -10.59
N LYS A 309 -0.92 15.37 -11.81
CA LYS A 309 -0.62 16.12 -13.03
C LYS A 309 -1.83 16.90 -13.54
#